data_7ef2172f8c25c24d87df23d6daea8266
#
_entry.id   7ef2172f8c25c24d87df23d6daea8266
#
_cell.length_a   1.000
_cell.length_b   1.000
_cell.length_c   1.000
_cell.angle_alpha   90.00
_cell.angle_beta   90.00
_cell.angle_gamma   90.00
#
_symmetry.space_group_name_H-M   'P 1'
#
loop_
_entity.id
_entity.type
_entity.pdbx_description
1 polymer ?
#
loop_
_entity_poly.entity_id
_entity_poly.type
_entity_poly.pdbx_seq_one_letter_code
_entity_poly.pdbx_strand_id
1 'polypeptide(L)'
;GRIGGDLALIRGMAKVVFEEARTDPTVLDTAFLREYTNGVEEYRTLVEATPWAELVRQSGLTEEQIRRAAAIYLGSERTIISWCLGVSQHEHGVDTVREIVNLLLLRGNIGRPGTGPSPVRGHSNVQGNRTCGIDHRPPAWTDRLAEVCRIDPPRREGLDTVKTIRGMHDGTVKVFVGMGGNFVLAAPDTPYTAEGLSRCRLTVQVSTKLNRSHLVHGEKAVILPCLGRTERDQQEAGPQGVTVEDAMSMVHLSIGRKRPASAYLRSEPAIIAGIAKA
;
A
#
# COMPACT_ATOMS: atom_id res chain seq x y z
N GLY A 1 17.07 -11.59 -7.32
CA GLY A 1 16.86 -10.76 -8.51
C GLY A 1 17.28 -9.32 -8.28
N ARG A 2 17.26 -8.56 -9.32
CA ARG A 2 17.52 -7.10 -9.30
C ARG A 2 16.30 -6.37 -8.74
N ILE A 3 16.49 -5.23 -8.08
CA ILE A 3 15.39 -4.31 -7.74
C ILE A 3 14.73 -3.83 -9.05
N GLY A 4 13.40 -3.96 -9.14
CA GLY A 4 12.63 -3.66 -10.35
C GLY A 4 12.72 -4.74 -11.46
N GLY A 5 13.35 -5.87 -11.20
CA GLY A 5 13.50 -6.98 -12.14
C GLY A 5 12.33 -7.97 -12.16
N ASP A 6 11.31 -7.75 -11.33
CA ASP A 6 10.18 -8.67 -11.17
C ASP A 6 9.39 -8.85 -12.46
N LEU A 7 9.16 -7.77 -13.21
CA LEU A 7 8.50 -7.83 -14.52
C LEU A 7 9.20 -8.83 -15.44
N ALA A 8 10.52 -8.73 -15.56
CA ALA A 8 11.31 -9.58 -16.45
C ALA A 8 11.33 -11.05 -15.97
N LEU A 9 11.34 -11.28 -14.65
CA LEU A 9 11.21 -12.62 -14.10
C LEU A 9 9.87 -13.24 -14.50
N ILE A 10 8.77 -12.55 -14.23
CA ILE A 10 7.41 -13.06 -14.50
C ILE A 10 7.20 -13.27 -15.99
N ARG A 11 7.65 -12.34 -16.85
CA ARG A 11 7.59 -12.49 -18.31
C ARG A 11 8.44 -13.69 -18.78
N GLY A 12 9.61 -13.90 -18.19
CA GLY A 12 10.44 -15.06 -18.45
C GLY A 12 9.76 -16.38 -18.07
N MET A 13 9.04 -16.40 -16.95
CA MET A 13 8.22 -17.56 -16.57
C MET A 13 7.08 -17.79 -17.57
N ALA A 14 6.38 -16.75 -18.00
CA ALA A 14 5.34 -16.85 -19.03
C ALA A 14 5.91 -17.37 -20.37
N LYS A 15 7.14 -16.94 -20.72
CA LYS A 15 7.84 -17.46 -21.92
C LYS A 15 8.04 -18.96 -21.84
N VAL A 16 8.47 -19.49 -20.69
CA VAL A 16 8.61 -20.94 -20.48
C VAL A 16 7.25 -21.63 -20.60
N VAL A 17 6.19 -21.06 -20.01
CA VAL A 17 4.83 -21.62 -20.13
C VAL A 17 4.41 -21.75 -21.62
N PHE A 18 4.65 -20.74 -22.45
CA PHE A 18 4.35 -20.82 -23.87
C PHE A 18 5.27 -21.78 -24.63
N GLU A 19 6.54 -21.90 -24.26
CA GLU A 19 7.47 -22.90 -24.81
C GLU A 19 6.97 -24.32 -24.55
N GLU A 20 6.60 -24.63 -23.30
CA GLU A 20 6.07 -25.95 -22.90
C GLU A 20 4.71 -26.23 -23.57
N ALA A 21 3.87 -25.23 -23.75
CA ALA A 21 2.58 -25.37 -24.40
C ALA A 21 2.65 -25.82 -25.88
N ARG A 22 3.83 -25.74 -26.51
CA ARG A 22 4.06 -26.25 -27.87
C ARG A 22 4.10 -27.76 -27.92
N THR A 23 4.56 -28.40 -26.84
CA THR A 23 4.70 -29.86 -26.70
C THR A 23 3.57 -30.46 -25.88
N ASP A 24 3.12 -29.74 -24.86
CA ASP A 24 1.97 -30.12 -24.02
C ASP A 24 0.98 -28.98 -23.91
N PRO A 25 -0.04 -28.92 -24.78
CA PRO A 25 -1.07 -27.87 -24.75
C PRO A 25 -1.85 -27.83 -23.42
N THR A 26 -1.83 -28.87 -22.58
CA THR A 26 -2.59 -28.93 -21.32
C THR A 26 -2.01 -28.03 -20.24
N VAL A 27 -0.79 -27.49 -20.43
CA VAL A 27 -0.20 -26.49 -19.51
C VAL A 27 -0.96 -25.17 -19.51
N LEU A 28 -1.73 -24.88 -20.60
CA LEU A 28 -2.64 -23.74 -20.70
C LEU A 28 -4.07 -24.17 -20.41
N ASP A 29 -4.78 -23.38 -19.64
CA ASP A 29 -6.24 -23.53 -19.52
C ASP A 29 -6.94 -22.82 -20.70
N THR A 30 -6.95 -23.48 -21.86
CA THR A 30 -7.47 -22.89 -23.11
C THR A 30 -8.95 -22.59 -23.06
N ALA A 31 -9.75 -23.35 -22.30
CA ALA A 31 -11.16 -23.10 -22.09
C ALA A 31 -11.38 -21.80 -21.32
N PHE A 32 -10.67 -21.66 -20.19
CA PHE A 32 -10.69 -20.44 -19.39
C PHE A 32 -10.21 -19.22 -20.18
N LEU A 33 -9.09 -19.35 -20.90
CA LEU A 33 -8.54 -18.25 -21.69
C LEU A 33 -9.53 -17.74 -22.73
N ARG A 34 -10.21 -18.64 -23.44
CA ARG A 34 -11.20 -18.29 -24.46
C ARG A 34 -12.43 -17.61 -23.88
N GLU A 35 -12.88 -18.02 -22.69
CA GLU A 35 -14.12 -17.53 -22.10
C GLU A 35 -13.93 -16.23 -21.31
N TYR A 36 -12.80 -16.09 -20.59
CA TYR A 36 -12.61 -15.02 -19.59
C TYR A 36 -11.48 -14.04 -19.91
N THR A 37 -10.79 -14.18 -21.04
CA THR A 37 -9.66 -13.29 -21.36
C THR A 37 -9.73 -12.74 -22.78
N ASN A 38 -8.97 -11.65 -23.00
CA ASN A 38 -8.75 -11.06 -24.31
C ASN A 38 -7.25 -10.83 -24.53
N GLY A 39 -6.80 -10.79 -25.78
CA GLY A 39 -5.43 -10.41 -26.13
C GLY A 39 -4.38 -11.49 -25.83
N VAL A 40 -4.75 -12.77 -25.75
CA VAL A 40 -3.82 -13.87 -25.44
C VAL A 40 -2.74 -14.02 -26.51
N GLU A 41 -3.09 -13.91 -27.79
CA GLU A 41 -2.14 -14.07 -28.89
C GLU A 41 -1.20 -12.86 -29.00
N GLU A 42 -1.70 -11.66 -28.74
CA GLU A 42 -0.88 -10.44 -28.66
C GLU A 42 0.12 -10.55 -27.49
N TYR A 43 -0.33 -11.05 -26.34
CA TYR A 43 0.53 -11.28 -25.19
C TYR A 43 1.57 -12.36 -25.48
N ARG A 44 1.19 -13.47 -26.11
CA ARG A 44 2.11 -14.52 -26.56
C ARG A 44 3.19 -13.96 -27.47
N THR A 45 2.79 -13.18 -28.48
CA THR A 45 3.71 -12.54 -29.42
C THR A 45 4.72 -11.65 -28.69
N LEU A 46 4.27 -10.83 -27.75
CA LEU A 46 5.13 -9.97 -26.93
C LEU A 46 6.14 -10.80 -26.14
N VAL A 47 5.68 -11.84 -25.46
CA VAL A 47 6.50 -12.70 -24.60
C VAL A 47 7.54 -13.47 -25.44
N GLU A 48 7.11 -14.06 -26.54
CA GLU A 48 7.99 -14.83 -27.42
C GLU A 48 9.06 -13.95 -28.09
N ALA A 49 8.71 -12.73 -28.48
CA ALA A 49 9.61 -11.76 -29.08
C ALA A 49 10.65 -11.21 -28.08
N THR A 50 10.39 -11.28 -26.78
CA THR A 50 11.34 -10.78 -25.77
C THR A 50 12.57 -11.70 -25.67
N PRO A 51 13.80 -11.22 -25.95
CA PRO A 51 14.98 -12.07 -25.92
C PRO A 51 15.36 -12.54 -24.51
N TRP A 52 15.84 -13.77 -24.39
CA TRP A 52 16.34 -14.30 -23.10
C TRP A 52 17.44 -13.42 -22.50
N ALA A 53 18.37 -12.89 -23.31
CA ALA A 53 19.43 -12.00 -22.84
C ALA A 53 18.87 -10.74 -22.15
N GLU A 54 17.76 -10.22 -22.63
CA GLU A 54 17.09 -9.07 -22.01
C GLU A 54 16.43 -9.44 -20.68
N LEU A 55 15.70 -10.56 -20.63
CA LEU A 55 15.07 -11.06 -19.40
C LEU A 55 16.12 -11.32 -18.31
N VAL A 56 17.23 -11.94 -18.66
CA VAL A 56 18.38 -12.19 -17.76
C VAL A 56 18.97 -10.87 -17.25
N ARG A 57 19.23 -9.93 -18.15
CA ARG A 57 19.81 -8.63 -17.81
C ARG A 57 18.91 -7.81 -16.89
N GLN A 58 17.62 -7.78 -17.18
CA GLN A 58 16.65 -6.99 -16.41
C GLN A 58 16.30 -7.62 -15.06
N SER A 59 16.07 -8.94 -15.02
CA SER A 59 15.75 -9.65 -13.78
C SER A 59 16.94 -9.78 -12.83
N GLY A 60 18.17 -9.79 -13.37
CA GLY A 60 19.39 -10.11 -12.62
C GLY A 60 19.42 -11.58 -12.17
N LEU A 61 18.71 -12.45 -12.87
CA LEU A 61 18.69 -13.89 -12.70
C LEU A 61 19.21 -14.57 -13.96
N THR A 62 19.77 -15.78 -13.82
CA THR A 62 20.13 -16.58 -15.00
C THR A 62 18.86 -17.17 -15.64
N GLU A 63 18.96 -17.53 -16.93
CA GLU A 63 17.85 -18.21 -17.62
C GLU A 63 17.47 -19.51 -16.89
N GLU A 64 18.44 -20.27 -16.40
CA GLU A 64 18.20 -21.48 -15.62
C GLU A 64 17.37 -21.20 -14.35
N GLN A 65 17.67 -20.12 -13.63
CA GLN A 65 16.90 -19.74 -12.43
C GLN A 65 15.46 -19.38 -12.77
N ILE A 66 15.25 -18.66 -13.88
CA ILE A 66 13.91 -18.30 -14.36
C ILE A 66 13.14 -19.57 -14.78
N ARG A 67 13.79 -20.47 -15.54
CA ARG A 67 13.22 -21.76 -15.94
C ARG A 67 12.87 -22.62 -14.75
N ARG A 68 13.71 -22.65 -13.72
CA ARG A 68 13.44 -23.37 -12.47
C ARG A 68 12.21 -22.81 -11.75
N ALA A 69 12.06 -21.48 -11.68
CA ALA A 69 10.87 -20.85 -11.10
C ALA A 69 9.61 -21.20 -11.91
N ALA A 70 9.69 -21.17 -13.23
CA ALA A 70 8.60 -21.58 -14.10
C ALA A 70 8.24 -23.08 -13.94
N ALA A 71 9.22 -23.96 -13.78
CA ALA A 71 8.99 -25.38 -13.55
C ALA A 71 8.23 -25.63 -12.24
N ILE A 72 8.55 -24.91 -11.16
CA ILE A 72 7.80 -24.98 -9.90
C ILE A 72 6.34 -24.53 -10.11
N TYR A 73 6.13 -23.44 -10.85
CA TYR A 73 4.80 -22.96 -11.20
C TYR A 73 4.02 -23.97 -12.04
N LEU A 74 4.66 -24.54 -13.07
CA LEU A 74 4.08 -25.57 -13.93
C LEU A 74 3.71 -26.85 -13.18
N GLY A 75 4.51 -27.26 -12.21
CA GLY A 75 4.23 -28.39 -11.33
C GLY A 75 3.13 -28.14 -10.30
N SER A 76 2.63 -26.90 -10.18
CA SER A 76 1.58 -26.55 -9.22
C SER A 76 0.23 -26.53 -9.89
N GLU A 77 -0.75 -27.24 -9.33
CA GLU A 77 -2.13 -27.24 -9.82
C GLU A 77 -2.87 -25.93 -9.50
N ARG A 78 -2.56 -25.35 -8.32
CA ARG A 78 -3.19 -24.15 -7.80
C ARG A 78 -2.13 -23.18 -7.29
N THR A 79 -2.20 -21.94 -7.75
CA THR A 79 -1.22 -20.94 -7.39
C THR A 79 -1.88 -19.64 -6.94
N ILE A 80 -1.41 -19.11 -5.81
CA ILE A 80 -1.67 -17.75 -5.36
C ILE A 80 -0.36 -16.97 -5.50
N ILE A 81 -0.39 -15.83 -6.17
CA ILE A 81 0.77 -14.94 -6.21
C ILE A 81 0.48 -13.72 -5.34
N SER A 82 1.30 -13.54 -4.30
CA SER A 82 1.20 -12.41 -3.39
C SER A 82 2.29 -11.39 -3.69
N TRP A 83 1.94 -10.11 -3.64
CA TRP A 83 2.89 -9.00 -3.77
C TRP A 83 2.54 -7.86 -2.83
N CYS A 84 3.49 -6.97 -2.59
CA CYS A 84 3.33 -5.79 -1.78
C CYS A 84 4.01 -4.58 -2.45
N LEU A 85 4.31 -3.56 -1.67
CA LEU A 85 4.87 -2.28 -2.14
C LEU A 85 6.20 -2.43 -2.91
N GLY A 86 6.99 -3.46 -2.62
CA GLY A 86 8.23 -3.74 -3.34
C GLY A 86 8.05 -3.98 -4.84
N VAL A 87 6.86 -4.45 -5.26
CA VAL A 87 6.50 -4.62 -6.68
C VAL A 87 5.83 -3.37 -7.25
N SER A 88 4.96 -2.72 -6.48
CA SER A 88 4.12 -1.63 -7.01
C SER A 88 4.77 -0.24 -6.93
N GLN A 89 5.83 -0.05 -6.13
CA GLN A 89 6.52 1.24 -6.00
C GLN A 89 7.73 1.38 -6.97
N HIS A 90 7.53 0.99 -8.21
CA HIS A 90 8.48 1.12 -9.31
C HIS A 90 7.84 1.82 -10.50
N GLU A 91 8.67 2.36 -11.39
CA GLU A 91 8.24 2.97 -12.65
C GLU A 91 7.29 2.06 -13.44
N HIS A 92 7.61 0.76 -13.50
CA HIS A 92 6.82 -0.27 -14.18
C HIS A 92 5.96 -1.12 -13.24
N GLY A 93 5.58 -0.57 -12.06
CA GLY A 93 4.81 -1.32 -11.07
C GLY A 93 3.47 -1.85 -11.59
N VAL A 94 2.74 -1.04 -12.37
CA VAL A 94 1.47 -1.45 -12.99
C VAL A 94 1.68 -2.59 -13.97
N ASP A 95 2.71 -2.50 -14.82
CA ASP A 95 3.00 -3.53 -15.82
C ASP A 95 3.47 -4.82 -15.14
N THR A 96 4.23 -4.72 -14.05
CA THR A 96 4.61 -5.90 -13.25
C THR A 96 3.39 -6.62 -12.67
N VAL A 97 2.41 -5.87 -12.14
CA VAL A 97 1.15 -6.47 -11.64
C VAL A 97 0.36 -7.10 -12.79
N ARG A 98 0.32 -6.47 -13.97
CA ARG A 98 -0.29 -7.07 -15.17
C ARG A 98 0.37 -8.38 -15.57
N GLU A 99 1.71 -8.44 -15.58
CA GLU A 99 2.45 -9.68 -15.87
C GLU A 99 2.13 -10.79 -14.85
N ILE A 100 2.02 -10.47 -13.56
CA ILE A 100 1.61 -11.41 -12.52
C ILE A 100 0.21 -11.96 -12.81
N VAL A 101 -0.74 -11.09 -13.14
CA VAL A 101 -2.11 -11.49 -13.46
C VAL A 101 -2.13 -12.32 -14.75
N ASN A 102 -1.41 -11.90 -15.78
CA ASN A 102 -1.30 -12.66 -17.04
C ASN A 102 -0.78 -14.08 -16.81
N LEU A 103 0.28 -14.22 -16.01
CA LEU A 103 0.82 -15.55 -15.67
C LEU A 103 -0.22 -16.43 -14.97
N LEU A 104 -1.01 -15.88 -14.05
CA LEU A 104 -2.10 -16.61 -13.39
C LEU A 104 -3.21 -16.99 -14.37
N LEU A 105 -3.58 -16.09 -15.30
CA LEU A 105 -4.61 -16.33 -16.30
C LEU A 105 -4.24 -17.48 -17.24
N LEU A 106 -2.97 -17.61 -17.64
CA LEU A 106 -2.52 -18.67 -18.56
C LEU A 106 -2.93 -20.09 -18.10
N ARG A 107 -3.02 -20.29 -16.81
CA ARG A 107 -3.37 -21.59 -16.21
C ARG A 107 -4.69 -21.59 -15.44
N GLY A 108 -5.58 -20.64 -15.73
CA GLY A 108 -6.88 -20.53 -15.05
C GLY A 108 -6.76 -20.36 -13.53
N ASN A 109 -5.67 -19.78 -13.02
CA ASN A 109 -5.43 -19.58 -11.59
C ASN A 109 -6.14 -18.35 -11.04
N ILE A 110 -7.35 -18.07 -11.49
CA ILE A 110 -8.22 -16.99 -10.98
C ILE A 110 -9.65 -17.52 -10.89
N GLY A 111 -10.38 -17.15 -9.83
CA GLY A 111 -11.81 -17.44 -9.68
C GLY A 111 -12.14 -18.83 -9.14
N ARG A 112 -11.15 -19.62 -8.73
CA ARG A 112 -11.36 -20.94 -8.11
C ARG A 112 -10.65 -21.05 -6.75
N PRO A 113 -11.12 -21.88 -5.81
CA PRO A 113 -10.52 -22.03 -4.47
C PRO A 113 -9.03 -22.37 -4.51
N GLY A 114 -8.22 -21.62 -3.75
CA GLY A 114 -6.78 -21.84 -3.64
C GLY A 114 -5.97 -21.21 -4.78
N THR A 115 -6.55 -20.29 -5.56
CA THR A 115 -5.85 -19.60 -6.63
C THR A 115 -6.12 -18.08 -6.57
N GLY A 116 -5.30 -17.29 -7.25
CA GLY A 116 -5.56 -15.90 -7.52
C GLY A 116 -4.47 -14.90 -7.16
N PRO A 117 -4.69 -13.64 -7.52
CA PRO A 117 -3.86 -12.52 -7.11
C PRO A 117 -4.13 -12.18 -5.64
N SER A 118 -3.06 -11.93 -4.86
CA SER A 118 -3.17 -11.56 -3.44
C SER A 118 -2.33 -10.33 -3.13
N PRO A 119 -2.83 -9.12 -3.41
CA PRO A 119 -2.14 -7.89 -3.02
C PRO A 119 -2.12 -7.77 -1.49
N VAL A 120 -0.93 -7.63 -0.92
CA VAL A 120 -0.71 -7.46 0.52
C VAL A 120 -0.47 -5.99 0.82
N ARG A 121 -1.19 -5.45 1.77
CA ARG A 121 -1.08 -4.04 2.16
C ARG A 121 -0.13 -3.85 3.33
N GLY A 122 0.48 -2.65 3.43
CA GLY A 122 1.19 -2.23 4.62
C GLY A 122 0.22 -1.92 5.77
N HIS A 123 -0.65 -0.93 5.58
CA HIS A 123 -1.69 -0.55 6.53
C HIS A 123 -3.04 -1.11 6.10
N SER A 124 -3.80 -1.64 7.07
CA SER A 124 -5.08 -2.31 6.80
C SER A 124 -6.14 -1.41 6.17
N ASN A 125 -6.12 -0.11 6.45
CA ASN A 125 -7.10 0.83 5.92
C ASN A 125 -6.51 1.89 4.97
N VAL A 126 -5.44 1.59 4.27
CA VAL A 126 -4.85 2.51 3.28
C VAL A 126 -5.88 2.98 2.24
N GLN A 127 -6.71 2.07 1.75
CA GLN A 127 -7.74 2.39 0.77
C GLN A 127 -8.85 3.25 1.38
N GLY A 128 -9.37 2.89 2.56
CA GLY A 128 -10.39 3.66 3.25
C GLY A 128 -9.91 5.07 3.64
N ASN A 129 -8.65 5.23 4.02
CA ASN A 129 -8.09 6.57 4.26
C ASN A 129 -8.19 7.45 3.01
N ARG A 130 -7.86 6.91 1.83
CA ARG A 130 -7.99 7.65 0.56
C ARG A 130 -9.44 7.92 0.20
N THR A 131 -10.34 6.96 0.40
CA THR A 131 -11.78 7.13 0.21
C THR A 131 -12.33 8.26 1.10
N CYS A 132 -11.82 8.37 2.33
CA CYS A 132 -12.16 9.48 3.25
C CYS A 132 -11.43 10.81 2.94
N GLY A 133 -10.62 10.86 1.88
CA GLY A 133 -9.92 12.08 1.47
C GLY A 133 -8.65 12.39 2.26
N ILE A 134 -8.08 11.43 2.96
CA ILE A 134 -6.77 11.59 3.62
C ILE A 134 -5.67 11.45 2.56
N ASP A 135 -5.42 12.53 1.85
CA ASP A 135 -4.40 12.69 0.81
C ASP A 135 -3.94 14.15 0.79
N HIS A 136 -2.78 14.43 0.19
CA HIS A 136 -2.33 15.81 -0.04
C HIS A 136 -3.12 16.51 -1.16
N ARG A 137 -3.85 15.76 -1.99
CA ARG A 137 -4.72 16.29 -3.04
C ARG A 137 -6.14 16.43 -2.52
N PRO A 138 -6.79 17.59 -2.75
CA PRO A 138 -8.20 17.75 -2.40
C PRO A 138 -9.06 16.70 -3.10
N PRO A 139 -9.96 16.01 -2.39
CA PRO A 139 -10.85 15.04 -3.00
C PRO A 139 -11.90 15.74 -3.89
N ALA A 140 -12.43 15.01 -4.88
CA ALA A 140 -13.41 15.56 -5.83
C ALA A 140 -14.71 16.04 -5.15
N TRP A 141 -15.01 15.56 -3.95
CA TRP A 141 -16.20 15.92 -3.18
C TRP A 141 -15.98 17.11 -2.21
N THR A 142 -14.87 17.87 -2.33
CA THR A 142 -14.53 19.00 -1.46
C THR A 142 -15.64 20.08 -1.40
N ASP A 143 -16.27 20.40 -2.53
CA ASP A 143 -17.35 21.40 -2.58
C ASP A 143 -18.61 20.89 -1.88
N ARG A 144 -18.91 19.60 -2.00
CA ARG A 144 -20.00 18.98 -1.25
C ARG A 144 -19.76 18.98 0.26
N LEU A 145 -18.50 18.76 0.68
CA LEU A 145 -18.10 18.88 2.08
C LEU A 145 -18.32 20.33 2.59
N ALA A 146 -17.92 21.33 1.81
CA ALA A 146 -18.14 22.74 2.14
C ALA A 146 -19.62 23.05 2.39
N GLU A 147 -20.48 22.58 1.49
CA GLU A 147 -21.94 22.80 1.58
C GLU A 147 -22.54 22.11 2.80
N VAL A 148 -22.26 20.80 2.99
CA VAL A 148 -22.87 19.99 4.05
C VAL A 148 -22.40 20.41 5.44
N CYS A 149 -21.09 20.63 5.59
CA CYS A 149 -20.48 20.97 6.88
C CYS A 149 -20.45 22.46 7.17
N ARG A 150 -20.83 23.31 6.20
CA ARG A 150 -20.80 24.79 6.29
C ARG A 150 -19.41 25.32 6.69
N ILE A 151 -18.38 24.77 6.07
CA ILE A 151 -16.97 25.15 6.26
C ILE A 151 -16.38 25.59 4.91
N ASP A 152 -15.25 26.27 4.94
CA ASP A 152 -14.46 26.58 3.73
C ASP A 152 -13.19 25.71 3.70
N PRO A 153 -13.24 24.49 3.15
CA PRO A 153 -12.08 23.61 3.10
C PRO A 153 -11.06 24.14 2.08
N PRO A 154 -9.76 23.89 2.31
CA PRO A 154 -8.73 24.29 1.36
C PRO A 154 -8.90 23.51 0.04
N ARG A 155 -8.86 24.24 -1.08
CA ARG A 155 -8.96 23.68 -2.44
C ARG A 155 -7.59 23.56 -3.13
N ARG A 156 -6.55 24.10 -2.49
CA ARG A 156 -5.18 23.95 -2.97
C ARG A 156 -4.61 22.58 -2.59
N GLU A 157 -3.70 22.08 -3.41
CA GLU A 157 -2.92 20.90 -3.08
C GLU A 157 -2.10 21.13 -1.81
N GLY A 158 -2.09 20.14 -0.92
CA GLY A 158 -1.26 20.12 0.27
C GLY A 158 0.19 19.71 -0.06
N LEU A 159 0.95 19.39 0.97
CA LEU A 159 2.34 18.98 0.83
C LEU A 159 2.47 17.46 0.98
N ASP A 160 3.18 16.83 0.05
CA ASP A 160 3.64 15.46 0.24
C ASP A 160 4.75 15.40 1.32
N THR A 161 5.18 14.20 1.70
CA THR A 161 6.18 14.00 2.76
C THR A 161 7.48 14.77 2.50
N VAL A 162 8.00 14.75 1.27
CA VAL A 162 9.26 15.42 0.92
C VAL A 162 9.10 16.94 1.00
N LYS A 163 8.03 17.47 0.41
CA LYS A 163 7.72 18.91 0.47
C LYS A 163 7.45 19.37 1.90
N THR A 164 6.80 18.52 2.72
CA THR A 164 6.56 18.82 4.14
C THR A 164 7.87 18.96 4.90
N ILE A 165 8.82 18.03 4.73
CA ILE A 165 10.12 18.10 5.40
C ILE A 165 10.90 19.35 4.94
N ARG A 166 10.90 19.65 3.64
CA ARG A 166 11.50 20.88 3.12
C ARG A 166 10.83 22.12 3.69
N GLY A 167 9.49 22.13 3.77
CA GLY A 167 8.73 23.24 4.36
C GLY A 167 8.98 23.42 5.87
N MET A 168 9.40 22.39 6.59
CA MET A 168 9.88 22.54 7.97
C MET A 168 11.22 23.30 8.01
N HIS A 169 12.13 23.01 7.06
CA HIS A 169 13.42 23.69 6.98
C HIS A 169 13.31 25.17 6.61
N ASP A 170 12.42 25.50 5.67
CA ASP A 170 12.22 26.90 5.22
C ASP A 170 11.22 27.70 6.09
N GLY A 171 10.62 27.05 7.11
CA GLY A 171 9.68 27.68 8.04
C GLY A 171 8.25 27.86 7.50
N THR A 172 7.93 27.33 6.33
CA THR A 172 6.57 27.29 5.79
C THR A 172 5.67 26.39 6.62
N VAL A 173 6.18 25.21 7.02
CA VAL A 173 5.52 24.27 7.93
C VAL A 173 5.94 24.59 9.38
N LYS A 174 5.00 25.08 10.17
CA LYS A 174 5.23 25.54 11.55
C LYS A 174 4.68 24.59 12.60
N VAL A 175 3.70 23.76 12.23
CA VAL A 175 3.05 22.82 13.12
C VAL A 175 3.12 21.44 12.49
N PHE A 176 3.55 20.46 13.26
CA PHE A 176 3.55 19.06 12.86
C PHE A 176 2.62 18.26 13.77
N VAL A 177 1.72 17.50 13.19
CA VAL A 177 0.88 16.54 13.91
C VAL A 177 1.16 15.15 13.36
N GLY A 178 1.87 14.34 14.12
CA GLY A 178 2.17 12.94 13.80
C GLY A 178 1.17 12.01 14.48
N MET A 179 0.52 11.16 13.70
CA MET A 179 -0.41 10.16 14.21
C MET A 179 0.13 8.76 13.97
N GLY A 180 0.56 8.12 15.04
CA GLY A 180 1.25 6.83 14.97
C GLY A 180 2.60 6.91 14.28
N GLY A 181 3.19 5.76 14.01
CA GLY A 181 4.43 5.66 13.27
C GLY A 181 5.69 6.14 13.99
N ASN A 182 6.77 6.19 13.27
CA ASN A 182 8.09 6.68 13.71
C ASN A 182 8.66 7.59 12.61
N PHE A 183 8.05 8.76 12.45
CA PHE A 183 8.26 9.64 11.31
C PHE A 183 9.74 9.93 11.02
N VAL A 184 10.51 10.28 12.04
CA VAL A 184 11.93 10.66 11.89
C VAL A 184 12.78 9.51 11.34
N LEU A 185 12.56 8.27 11.81
CA LEU A 185 13.33 7.12 11.35
C LEU A 185 12.74 6.45 10.10
N ALA A 186 11.44 6.64 9.85
CA ALA A 186 10.78 6.09 8.67
C ALA A 186 11.03 6.93 7.41
N ALA A 187 11.32 8.22 7.55
CA ALA A 187 11.69 9.07 6.43
C ALA A 187 13.11 8.76 5.96
N PRO A 188 13.38 8.82 4.66
CA PRO A 188 14.75 8.82 4.12
C PRO A 188 15.58 9.89 4.76
N ASP A 189 16.81 9.97 4.89
CA ASP A 189 17.60 11.04 5.47
C ASP A 189 17.10 11.46 6.88
N THR A 190 17.35 10.59 7.84
CA THR A 190 16.97 10.79 9.24
C THR A 190 17.54 12.10 9.83
N PRO A 191 18.83 12.47 9.63
CA PRO A 191 19.36 13.74 10.16
C PRO A 191 18.63 14.95 9.63
N TYR A 192 18.41 15.03 8.32
CA TYR A 192 17.69 16.13 7.68
C TYR A 192 16.24 16.23 8.17
N THR A 193 15.54 15.10 8.30
CA THR A 193 14.18 15.05 8.82
C THR A 193 14.12 15.52 10.28
N ALA A 194 15.06 15.08 11.12
CA ALA A 194 15.13 15.46 12.54
C ALA A 194 15.39 16.98 12.68
N GLU A 195 16.32 17.52 11.90
CA GLU A 195 16.60 18.96 11.90
C GLU A 195 15.36 19.77 11.48
N GLY A 196 14.68 19.37 10.39
CA GLY A 196 13.45 20.04 9.96
C GLY A 196 12.38 20.04 11.04
N LEU A 197 12.14 18.89 11.67
CA LEU A 197 11.14 18.76 12.72
C LEU A 197 11.45 19.66 13.95
N SER A 198 12.72 19.80 14.32
CA SER A 198 13.14 20.65 15.43
C SER A 198 12.90 22.14 15.20
N ARG A 199 12.73 22.58 13.96
CA ARG A 199 12.42 23.98 13.59
C ARG A 199 10.93 24.31 13.67
N CYS A 200 10.04 23.33 13.86
CA CYS A 200 8.62 23.57 14.05
C CYS A 200 8.36 24.35 15.35
N ARG A 201 7.35 25.21 15.35
CA ARG A 201 6.89 25.89 16.58
C ARG A 201 6.15 24.93 17.52
N LEU A 202 5.45 23.95 16.95
CA LEU A 202 4.71 22.94 17.70
C LEU A 202 4.82 21.59 17.03
N THR A 203 5.13 20.58 17.82
CA THR A 203 5.03 19.17 17.43
C THR A 203 4.04 18.46 18.32
N VAL A 204 3.05 17.80 17.72
CA VAL A 204 2.06 16.96 18.40
C VAL A 204 2.26 15.52 17.95
N GLN A 205 2.48 14.62 18.88
CA GLN A 205 2.65 13.19 18.60
C GLN A 205 1.52 12.41 19.26
N VAL A 206 0.64 11.83 18.46
CA VAL A 206 -0.41 10.91 18.92
C VAL A 206 0.11 9.50 18.73
N SER A 207 0.29 8.74 19.80
CA SER A 207 0.97 7.44 19.72
C SER A 207 0.55 6.46 20.80
N THR A 208 0.54 5.18 20.47
CA THR A 208 0.35 4.09 21.44
C THR A 208 1.60 3.76 22.23
N LYS A 209 2.79 4.04 21.69
CA LYS A 209 4.10 3.79 22.29
C LYS A 209 5.08 4.89 21.93
N LEU A 210 5.95 5.23 22.86
CA LEU A 210 7.07 6.12 22.59
C LEU A 210 8.09 5.44 21.67
N ASN A 211 8.68 6.24 20.79
CA ASN A 211 9.77 5.85 19.91
C ASN A 211 10.75 7.01 19.74
N ARG A 212 11.80 6.84 18.94
CA ARG A 212 12.84 7.85 18.76
C ARG A 212 12.34 9.17 18.17
N SER A 213 11.25 9.18 17.39
CA SER A 213 10.69 10.42 16.88
C SER A 213 10.19 11.36 17.98
N HIS A 214 9.81 10.83 19.15
CA HIS A 214 9.36 11.63 20.28
C HIS A 214 10.51 12.37 21.00
N LEU A 215 11.76 12.00 20.72
CA LEU A 215 12.94 12.69 21.23
C LEU A 215 13.32 13.93 20.40
N VAL A 216 12.72 14.06 19.21
CA VAL A 216 12.93 15.20 18.31
C VAL A 216 11.65 16.01 18.27
N HIS A 217 11.71 17.26 18.69
CA HIS A 217 10.54 18.12 18.82
C HIS A 217 10.86 19.58 18.48
N GLY A 218 9.82 20.34 18.16
CA GLY A 218 9.90 21.78 17.95
C GLY A 218 10.04 22.57 19.26
N GLU A 219 9.80 23.88 19.18
CA GLU A 219 9.85 24.77 20.36
C GLU A 219 8.89 24.30 21.47
N LYS A 220 7.71 23.84 21.08
CA LYS A 220 6.72 23.23 21.96
C LYS A 220 6.42 21.81 21.53
N ALA A 221 6.24 20.91 22.46
CA ALA A 221 5.94 19.51 22.21
C ALA A 221 4.75 19.03 23.03
N VAL A 222 3.87 18.28 22.40
CA VAL A 222 2.75 17.59 23.03
C VAL A 222 2.80 16.12 22.63
N ILE A 223 2.73 15.21 23.59
CA ILE A 223 2.59 13.78 23.34
C ILE A 223 1.23 13.36 23.90
N LEU A 224 0.37 12.86 23.03
CA LEU A 224 -0.96 12.37 23.37
C LEU A 224 -0.97 10.84 23.27
N PRO A 225 -0.95 10.11 24.38
CA PRO A 225 -1.12 8.67 24.35
C PRO A 225 -2.54 8.32 23.89
N CYS A 226 -2.66 7.34 22.99
CA CYS A 226 -3.93 6.92 22.43
C CYS A 226 -4.19 5.43 22.62
N LEU A 227 -5.44 5.02 22.43
CA LEU A 227 -5.84 3.62 22.42
C LEU A 227 -5.13 2.85 21.31
N GLY A 228 -4.68 1.66 21.62
CA GLY A 228 -4.27 0.68 20.61
C GLY A 228 -5.47 0.09 19.89
N ARG A 229 -5.26 -0.37 18.65
CA ARG A 229 -6.34 -0.93 17.81
C ARG A 229 -7.10 -2.10 18.45
N THR A 230 -6.46 -2.85 19.34
CA THR A 230 -7.07 -3.99 20.02
C THR A 230 -7.83 -3.61 21.27
N GLU A 231 -7.71 -2.39 21.75
CA GLU A 231 -8.35 -1.88 22.96
C GLU A 231 -9.76 -1.34 22.62
N ARG A 232 -10.66 -1.51 23.58
CA ARG A 232 -12.05 -1.03 23.43
C ARG A 232 -12.10 0.49 23.52
N ASP A 233 -12.63 1.12 22.48
CA ASP A 233 -13.00 2.55 22.53
C ASP A 233 -14.44 2.68 23.05
N GLN A 234 -14.56 3.10 24.31
CA GLN A 234 -15.84 3.34 24.95
C GLN A 234 -16.10 4.84 25.03
N GLN A 235 -17.10 5.32 24.33
CA GLN A 235 -17.54 6.70 24.33
C GLN A 235 -18.96 6.80 24.91
N GLU A 236 -19.49 8.02 25.03
CA GLU A 236 -20.83 8.28 25.55
C GLU A 236 -21.91 7.56 24.74
N ALA A 237 -21.78 7.55 23.43
CA ALA A 237 -22.69 6.85 22.50
C ALA A 237 -22.55 5.32 22.51
N GLY A 238 -21.64 4.76 23.33
CA GLY A 238 -21.37 3.32 23.42
C GLY A 238 -20.01 2.91 22.82
N PRO A 239 -19.79 1.60 22.63
CA PRO A 239 -18.56 1.09 22.03
C PRO A 239 -18.40 1.59 20.58
N GLN A 240 -17.21 2.06 20.26
CA GLN A 240 -16.88 2.56 18.95
C GLN A 240 -15.97 1.59 18.19
N GLY A 241 -16.10 1.59 16.88
CA GLY A 241 -15.22 0.91 15.96
C GLY A 241 -14.86 1.82 14.78
N VAL A 242 -13.91 1.39 13.99
CA VAL A 242 -13.54 2.07 12.74
C VAL A 242 -13.83 1.18 11.55
N THR A 243 -14.24 1.77 10.45
CA THR A 243 -14.40 1.07 9.19
C THR A 243 -13.03 0.80 8.56
N VAL A 244 -12.89 -0.35 7.91
CA VAL A 244 -11.71 -0.75 7.16
C VAL A 244 -12.16 -1.21 5.78
N GLU A 245 -11.67 -0.57 4.73
CA GLU A 245 -11.95 -0.95 3.35
C GLU A 245 -10.87 -1.89 2.84
N ASP A 246 -11.26 -3.08 2.37
CA ASP A 246 -10.33 -4.07 1.82
C ASP A 246 -10.02 -3.84 0.33
N ALA A 247 -9.20 -4.71 -0.27
CA ALA A 247 -8.76 -4.57 -1.66
C ALA A 247 -9.90 -4.73 -2.68
N MET A 248 -11.01 -5.31 -2.26
CA MET A 248 -12.22 -5.50 -3.07
C MET A 248 -13.27 -4.41 -2.81
N SER A 249 -12.88 -3.33 -2.13
CA SER A 249 -13.78 -2.24 -1.69
C SER A 249 -14.90 -2.67 -0.73
N MET A 250 -14.72 -3.83 -0.09
CA MET A 250 -15.64 -4.26 0.97
C MET A 250 -15.30 -3.57 2.28
N VAL A 251 -16.31 -3.06 2.96
CA VAL A 251 -16.15 -2.35 4.22
C VAL A 251 -16.38 -3.29 5.40
N HIS A 252 -15.39 -3.41 6.25
CA HIS A 252 -15.41 -4.22 7.47
C HIS A 252 -15.37 -3.33 8.70
N LEU A 253 -15.98 -3.80 9.79
CA LEU A 253 -15.91 -3.14 11.10
C LEU A 253 -14.74 -3.69 11.91
N SER A 254 -13.85 -2.79 12.36
CA SER A 254 -12.74 -3.10 13.28
C SER A 254 -13.05 -2.55 14.67
N ILE A 255 -13.27 -3.45 15.63
CA ILE A 255 -13.57 -3.11 17.03
C ILE A 255 -12.54 -3.76 17.95
N GLY A 256 -11.92 -2.96 18.83
CA GLY A 256 -11.07 -3.44 19.89
C GLY A 256 -11.90 -4.13 21.00
N ARG A 257 -11.34 -5.18 21.58
CA ARG A 257 -12.02 -5.97 22.64
C ARG A 257 -11.29 -5.97 23.98
N LYS A 258 -10.01 -5.58 23.98
CA LYS A 258 -9.19 -5.55 25.19
C LYS A 258 -9.55 -4.36 26.06
N ARG A 259 -9.36 -4.51 27.37
CA ARG A 259 -9.46 -3.39 28.31
C ARG A 259 -8.36 -2.40 28.03
N PRO A 260 -8.64 -1.09 27.92
CA PRO A 260 -7.63 -0.05 27.82
C PRO A 260 -6.65 -0.07 28.99
N ALA A 261 -5.40 0.29 28.72
CA ALA A 261 -4.37 0.44 29.73
C ALA A 261 -4.69 1.56 30.74
N SER A 262 -5.47 2.57 30.31
CA SER A 262 -5.97 3.66 31.16
C SER A 262 -7.34 4.14 30.68
N ALA A 263 -8.18 4.57 31.63
CA ALA A 263 -9.48 5.20 31.33
C ALA A 263 -9.36 6.59 30.68
N TYR A 264 -8.20 7.20 30.73
CA TYR A 264 -7.93 8.51 30.12
C TYR A 264 -7.53 8.45 28.66
N LEU A 265 -7.18 7.27 28.15
CA LEU A 265 -6.83 7.10 26.74
C LEU A 265 -8.07 7.36 25.86
N ARG A 266 -7.81 7.98 24.72
CA ARG A 266 -8.80 8.22 23.67
C ARG A 266 -8.33 7.57 22.38
N SER A 267 -9.25 7.18 21.53
CA SER A 267 -8.91 6.73 20.18
C SER A 267 -8.41 7.88 19.31
N GLU A 268 -7.65 7.57 18.28
CA GLU A 268 -7.17 8.55 17.30
C GLU A 268 -8.33 9.37 16.69
N PRO A 269 -9.46 8.76 16.25
CA PRO A 269 -10.62 9.53 15.80
C PRO A 269 -11.20 10.47 16.87
N ALA A 270 -11.28 10.03 18.14
CA ALA A 270 -11.79 10.86 19.21
C ALA A 270 -10.87 12.05 19.53
N ILE A 271 -9.53 11.86 19.44
CA ILE A 271 -8.56 12.94 19.61
C ILE A 271 -8.73 13.98 18.50
N ILE A 272 -8.81 13.55 17.24
CA ILE A 272 -8.99 14.47 16.11
C ILE A 272 -10.32 15.19 16.19
N ALA A 273 -11.40 14.51 16.52
CA ALA A 273 -12.71 15.13 16.75
C ALA A 273 -12.66 16.17 17.88
N GLY A 274 -11.91 15.87 18.97
CA GLY A 274 -11.67 16.82 20.05
C GLY A 274 -10.93 18.08 19.61
N ILE A 275 -9.86 17.92 18.82
CA ILE A 275 -9.11 19.06 18.24
C ILE A 275 -10.02 19.90 17.31
N ALA A 276 -10.86 19.25 16.51
CA ALA A 276 -11.74 19.94 15.58
C ALA A 276 -12.88 20.70 16.27
N LYS A 277 -13.25 20.33 17.49
CA LYS A 277 -14.28 21.01 18.28
C LYS A 277 -13.74 22.21 19.08
N ALA A 278 -12.43 22.21 19.37
CA ALA A 278 -11.78 23.27 20.14
C ALA A 278 -11.50 24.53 19.30
#